data_7d79c70a28bf22b722b349a400d8f585
#
_entry.id   7d79c70a28bf22b722b349a400d8f585
#
_cell.length_a   1.000
_cell.length_b   1.000
_cell.length_c   1.000
_cell.angle_alpha   90.00
_cell.angle_beta   90.00
_cell.angle_gamma   90.00
#
_symmetry.space_group_name_H-M   'P 1'
#
loop_
_entity.id
_entity.type
_entity.pdbx_description
1 polymer ?
#
loop_
_entity_poly.entity_id
_entity_poly.type
_entity_poly.pdbx_seq_one_letter_code
_entity_poly.pdbx_strand_id
1 'polypeptide(L)'
;MQGTFIGFNTASIKYEDKFLALMLKVKLSNQLCQSYYLQAQALTDLLLVLQHRMAIVLQRLNAEGESYKSELVAFNEQLIENTPVIDMPEVQQPNSERRVISITLKPGDTWSTLILVLQNEQIATLRIDDMQVEALLVGVQQSLKNAGDNELIKNLTSSLESLMLYALDLTNNKNVDYQQYIQDEWKLNLFSHYLGVLYCCDTEAGRKIISGAVIKTNAAHPSEQENSVVMRLIEKSPKLKEVHAKHQPCQIFSQIIPSQPGRMLSLEECLRPLHAFYLATQAKINAR
;
A
#
# COMPACT_ATOMS: atom_id res chain seq x y z
N MET A 1 18.74 -16.65 -10.77
CA MET A 1 17.88 -17.85 -10.76
C MET A 1 16.47 -17.39 -10.49
N GLN A 2 15.51 -17.65 -11.39
CA GLN A 2 14.10 -17.41 -11.13
C GLN A 2 13.60 -18.53 -10.21
N GLY A 3 13.30 -18.21 -8.95
CA GLY A 3 12.86 -19.20 -7.98
C GLY A 3 11.34 -19.16 -7.81
N THR A 4 10.64 -20.15 -8.37
CA THR A 4 9.31 -20.49 -7.88
C THR A 4 9.49 -21.21 -6.55
N PHE A 5 8.85 -20.72 -5.50
CA PHE A 5 8.87 -21.39 -4.21
C PHE A 5 7.71 -22.37 -4.09
N ILE A 6 7.94 -23.46 -3.37
CA ILE A 6 6.97 -24.53 -3.14
C ILE A 6 6.42 -24.54 -1.72
N GLY A 7 7.02 -23.77 -0.82
CA GLY A 7 6.60 -23.58 0.55
C GLY A 7 7.19 -22.31 1.12
N PHE A 8 6.61 -21.78 2.17
CA PHE A 8 7.08 -20.59 2.86
C PHE A 8 6.72 -20.63 4.35
N ASN A 9 7.40 -19.80 5.12
CA ASN A 9 7.07 -19.52 6.51
C ASN A 9 7.36 -18.05 6.82
N THR A 10 6.67 -17.48 7.80
CA THR A 10 6.82 -16.08 8.19
C THR A 10 6.98 -15.95 9.70
N ALA A 11 7.80 -14.99 10.12
CA ALA A 11 7.96 -14.62 11.52
C ALA A 11 8.15 -13.12 11.66
N SER A 12 7.66 -12.53 12.76
CA SER A 12 7.96 -11.14 13.10
C SER A 12 9.25 -11.05 13.89
N ILE A 13 10.12 -10.13 13.51
CA ILE A 13 11.32 -9.75 14.26
C ILE A 13 10.99 -8.47 15.02
N LYS A 14 11.21 -8.50 16.31
CA LYS A 14 10.90 -7.39 17.23
C LYS A 14 12.10 -7.05 18.09
N TYR A 15 12.15 -5.80 18.50
CA TYR A 15 12.99 -5.36 19.61
C TYR A 15 12.09 -4.70 20.64
N GLU A 16 12.05 -5.27 21.85
CA GLU A 16 11.00 -4.96 22.83
C GLU A 16 9.61 -5.19 22.21
N ASP A 17 8.73 -4.18 22.24
CA ASP A 17 7.39 -4.24 21.64
C ASP A 17 7.31 -3.59 20.25
N LYS A 18 8.45 -3.21 19.65
CA LYS A 18 8.49 -2.58 18.34
C LYS A 18 8.82 -3.59 17.25
N PHE A 19 8.02 -3.59 16.19
CA PHE A 19 8.29 -4.35 14.99
C PHE A 19 9.52 -3.78 14.27
N LEU A 20 10.47 -4.65 13.91
CA LEU A 20 11.64 -4.31 13.13
C LEU A 20 11.53 -4.79 11.68
N ALA A 21 11.14 -6.05 11.48
CA ALA A 21 11.00 -6.64 10.15
C ALA A 21 10.09 -7.87 10.18
N LEU A 22 9.50 -8.18 9.04
CA LEU A 22 8.96 -9.50 8.73
C LEU A 22 10.07 -10.36 8.15
N MET A 23 10.30 -11.53 8.70
CA MET A 23 11.07 -12.59 8.06
C MET A 23 10.15 -13.39 7.15
N LEU A 24 10.51 -13.51 5.89
CA LEU A 24 9.89 -14.40 4.92
C LEU A 24 10.92 -15.46 4.51
N LYS A 25 10.73 -16.71 4.94
CA LYS A 25 11.55 -17.85 4.54
C LYS A 25 10.81 -18.64 3.48
N VAL A 26 11.42 -18.81 2.32
CA VAL A 26 10.85 -19.56 1.19
C VAL A 26 11.66 -20.81 0.91
N LYS A 27 10.98 -21.91 0.58
CA LYS A 27 11.58 -23.15 0.10
C LYS A 27 11.40 -23.21 -1.43
N LEU A 28 12.49 -23.27 -2.15
CA LEU A 28 12.50 -23.32 -3.59
C LEU A 28 12.29 -24.75 -4.10
N SER A 29 11.93 -24.91 -5.37
CA SER A 29 11.73 -26.22 -6.03
C SER A 29 12.96 -27.12 -6.00
N ASN A 30 14.17 -26.56 -5.88
CA ASN A 30 15.42 -27.30 -5.70
C ASN A 30 15.73 -27.64 -4.22
N GLN A 31 14.75 -27.53 -3.32
CA GLN A 31 14.83 -27.78 -1.88
C GLN A 31 15.67 -26.75 -1.10
N LEU A 32 16.27 -25.76 -1.72
CA LEU A 32 17.01 -24.71 -1.03
C LEU A 32 16.04 -23.75 -0.32
N CYS A 33 16.35 -23.40 0.92
CA CYS A 33 15.62 -22.38 1.67
C CYS A 33 16.35 -21.03 1.59
N GLN A 34 15.59 -19.96 1.44
CA GLN A 34 16.10 -18.60 1.43
C GLN A 34 15.26 -17.72 2.33
N SER A 35 15.92 -16.90 3.15
CA SER A 35 15.27 -15.98 4.07
C SER A 35 15.44 -14.54 3.58
N TYR A 36 14.36 -13.75 3.67
CA TYR A 36 14.32 -12.34 3.36
C TYR A 36 13.74 -11.57 4.53
N TYR A 37 14.26 -10.38 4.79
CA TYR A 37 13.83 -9.53 5.91
C TYR A 37 13.24 -8.24 5.38
N LEU A 38 11.94 -8.04 5.58
CA LEU A 38 11.18 -6.92 5.06
C LEU A 38 10.85 -5.94 6.20
N GLN A 39 11.46 -4.76 6.18
CA GLN A 39 11.07 -3.65 7.04
C GLN A 39 9.75 -3.06 6.54
N ALA A 40 9.16 -2.13 7.30
CA ALA A 40 7.82 -1.58 7.05
C ALA A 40 7.58 -1.16 5.58
N GLN A 41 8.56 -0.49 4.93
CA GLN A 41 8.43 -0.04 3.55
C GLN A 41 8.34 -1.22 2.56
N ALA A 42 9.30 -2.15 2.60
CA ALA A 42 9.31 -3.31 1.72
C ALA A 42 8.13 -4.26 2.02
N LEU A 43 7.69 -4.33 3.29
CA LEU A 43 6.49 -5.06 3.68
C LEU A 43 5.22 -4.43 3.10
N THR A 44 5.11 -3.10 3.09
CA THR A 44 4.02 -2.38 2.41
C THR A 44 3.98 -2.74 0.93
N ASP A 45 5.13 -2.73 0.27
CA ASP A 45 5.25 -3.05 -1.15
C ASP A 45 4.82 -4.50 -1.46
N LEU A 46 5.23 -5.45 -0.63
CA LEU A 46 4.77 -6.84 -0.73
C LEU A 46 3.24 -6.93 -0.56
N LEU A 47 2.69 -6.30 0.48
CA LEU A 47 1.26 -6.34 0.77
C LEU A 47 0.43 -5.70 -0.34
N LEU A 48 0.90 -4.60 -0.96
CA LEU A 48 0.25 -4.00 -2.12
C LEU A 48 0.12 -4.98 -3.29
N VAL A 49 1.19 -5.71 -3.59
CA VAL A 49 1.17 -6.75 -4.64
C VAL A 49 0.19 -7.86 -4.27
N LEU A 50 0.27 -8.39 -3.04
CA LEU A 50 -0.61 -9.48 -2.60
C LEU A 50 -2.08 -9.08 -2.59
N GLN A 51 -2.40 -7.86 -2.16
CA GLN A 51 -3.78 -7.35 -2.16
C GLN A 51 -4.32 -7.20 -3.59
N HIS A 52 -3.52 -6.68 -4.51
CA HIS A 52 -3.91 -6.57 -5.91
C HIS A 52 -4.15 -7.95 -6.54
N ARG A 53 -3.24 -8.90 -6.31
CA ARG A 53 -3.40 -10.29 -6.80
C ARG A 53 -4.59 -10.99 -6.17
N MET A 54 -4.86 -10.76 -4.88
CA MET A 54 -6.02 -11.33 -4.20
C MET A 54 -7.34 -10.88 -4.84
N ALA A 55 -7.44 -9.63 -5.30
CA ALA A 55 -8.62 -9.18 -6.06
C ALA A 55 -8.81 -10.00 -7.35
N ILE A 56 -7.74 -10.35 -8.05
CA ILE A 56 -7.79 -11.20 -9.25
C ILE A 56 -8.19 -12.63 -8.90
N VAL A 57 -7.63 -13.18 -7.82
CA VAL A 57 -8.00 -14.53 -7.30
C VAL A 57 -9.48 -14.60 -6.97
N LEU A 58 -10.03 -13.58 -6.29
CA LEU A 58 -11.46 -13.51 -5.97
C LEU A 58 -12.33 -13.41 -7.23
N GLN A 59 -11.92 -12.66 -8.25
CA GLN A 59 -12.64 -12.61 -9.52
C GLN A 59 -12.67 -13.98 -10.21
N ARG A 60 -11.55 -14.71 -10.21
CA ARG A 60 -11.47 -16.07 -10.75
C ARG A 60 -12.33 -17.03 -9.95
N LEU A 61 -12.26 -16.98 -8.62
CA LEU A 61 -13.10 -17.82 -7.75
C LEU A 61 -14.59 -17.62 -8.03
N ASN A 62 -15.02 -16.38 -8.28
CA ASN A 62 -16.39 -16.07 -8.65
C ASN A 62 -16.76 -16.59 -10.06
N ALA A 63 -15.82 -16.61 -10.99
CA ALA A 63 -16.05 -17.05 -12.37
C ALA A 63 -15.99 -18.57 -12.55
N GLU A 64 -15.04 -19.25 -11.91
CA GLU A 64 -14.74 -20.66 -12.08
C GLU A 64 -15.33 -21.54 -10.96
N GLY A 65 -15.74 -20.94 -9.83
CA GLY A 65 -16.48 -21.60 -8.73
C GLY A 65 -15.71 -22.71 -8.03
N GLU A 66 -16.40 -23.84 -7.79
CA GLU A 66 -15.87 -24.97 -6.98
C GLU A 66 -14.64 -25.65 -7.61
N SER A 67 -14.46 -25.59 -8.94
CA SER A 67 -13.27 -26.17 -9.60
C SER A 67 -12.00 -25.43 -9.14
N TYR A 68 -11.98 -24.11 -9.26
CA TYR A 68 -10.85 -23.30 -8.85
C TYR A 68 -10.60 -23.37 -7.33
N LYS A 69 -11.68 -23.43 -6.54
CA LYS A 69 -11.59 -23.59 -5.09
C LYS A 69 -10.93 -24.92 -4.71
N SER A 70 -11.27 -26.01 -5.38
CA SER A 70 -10.66 -27.33 -5.13
C SER A 70 -9.17 -27.32 -5.47
N GLU A 71 -8.77 -26.64 -6.55
CA GLU A 71 -7.36 -26.48 -6.93
C GLU A 71 -6.59 -25.65 -5.87
N LEU A 72 -7.19 -24.54 -5.36
CA LEU A 72 -6.62 -23.73 -4.27
C LEU A 72 -6.38 -24.56 -3.02
N VAL A 73 -7.37 -25.39 -2.62
CA VAL A 73 -7.24 -26.26 -1.44
C VAL A 73 -6.09 -27.25 -1.61
N ALA A 74 -6.05 -27.98 -2.74
CA ALA A 74 -4.99 -28.94 -3.01
C ALA A 74 -3.59 -28.29 -3.06
N PHE A 75 -3.51 -27.07 -3.61
CA PHE A 75 -2.26 -26.33 -3.66
C PHE A 75 -1.81 -25.86 -2.26
N ASN A 76 -2.75 -25.42 -1.42
CA ASN A 76 -2.46 -25.04 -0.03
C ASN A 76 -1.96 -26.21 0.81
N GLU A 77 -2.48 -27.43 0.62
CA GLU A 77 -1.97 -28.65 1.26
C GLU A 77 -0.50 -28.87 0.90
N GLN A 78 -0.14 -28.72 -0.38
CA GLN A 78 1.26 -28.84 -0.81
C GLN A 78 2.17 -27.74 -0.22
N LEU A 79 1.68 -26.50 -0.07
CA LEU A 79 2.42 -25.42 0.59
C LEU A 79 2.69 -25.75 2.06
N ILE A 80 1.70 -26.32 2.77
CA ILE A 80 1.81 -26.69 4.18
C ILE A 80 2.86 -27.81 4.34
N GLU A 81 2.82 -28.84 3.50
CA GLU A 81 3.80 -29.96 3.52
C GLU A 81 5.23 -29.48 3.28
N ASN A 82 5.39 -28.40 2.51
CA ASN A 82 6.70 -27.83 2.17
C ASN A 82 7.08 -26.62 3.03
N THR A 83 6.36 -26.35 4.10
CA THR A 83 6.66 -25.21 4.99
C THR A 83 8.08 -25.37 5.60
N PRO A 84 9.01 -24.43 5.34
CA PRO A 84 10.35 -24.51 5.92
C PRO A 84 10.31 -24.17 7.41
N VAL A 85 11.14 -24.85 8.19
CA VAL A 85 11.33 -24.53 9.61
C VAL A 85 12.10 -23.21 9.74
N ILE A 86 11.65 -22.35 10.61
CA ILE A 86 12.38 -21.13 11.04
C ILE A 86 13.11 -21.46 12.33
N ASP A 87 14.42 -21.33 12.31
CA ASP A 87 15.27 -21.56 13.46
C ASP A 87 15.41 -20.29 14.31
N MET A 88 15.49 -20.45 15.63
CA MET A 88 15.63 -19.32 16.56
C MET A 88 16.79 -18.37 16.24
N PRO A 89 17.99 -18.83 15.83
CA PRO A 89 19.09 -17.96 15.42
C PRO A 89 18.73 -17.04 14.25
N GLU A 90 17.91 -17.47 13.28
CA GLU A 90 17.51 -16.64 12.15
C GLU A 90 16.64 -15.45 12.57
N VAL A 91 15.88 -15.61 13.67
CA VAL A 91 15.01 -14.56 14.23
C VAL A 91 15.80 -13.66 15.18
N GLN A 92 16.68 -14.24 16.02
CA GLN A 92 17.46 -13.51 17.02
C GLN A 92 18.65 -12.74 16.42
N GLN A 93 19.25 -13.27 15.35
CA GLN A 93 20.39 -12.69 14.65
C GLN A 93 20.12 -12.66 13.13
N PRO A 94 19.17 -11.80 12.71
CA PRO A 94 18.78 -11.71 11.30
C PRO A 94 19.98 -11.30 10.44
N ASN A 95 20.18 -12.00 9.32
CA ASN A 95 21.23 -11.66 8.38
C ASN A 95 20.89 -10.34 7.66
N SER A 96 21.59 -9.27 8.03
CA SER A 96 21.38 -7.93 7.49
C SER A 96 21.59 -7.84 5.98
N GLU A 97 22.46 -8.66 5.39
CA GLU A 97 22.67 -8.70 3.94
C GLU A 97 21.43 -9.13 3.16
N ARG A 98 20.55 -9.91 3.79
CA ARG A 98 19.30 -10.41 3.21
C ARG A 98 18.10 -9.46 3.46
N ARG A 99 18.35 -8.28 4.01
CA ARG A 99 17.33 -7.24 4.15
C ARG A 99 16.92 -6.72 2.78
N VAL A 100 15.62 -6.69 2.53
CA VAL A 100 15.04 -6.16 1.29
C VAL A 100 14.98 -4.64 1.38
N ILE A 101 15.67 -3.97 0.48
CA ILE A 101 15.73 -2.50 0.39
C ILE A 101 14.60 -1.97 -0.49
N SER A 102 14.33 -2.63 -1.62
CA SER A 102 13.25 -2.26 -2.52
C SER A 102 12.66 -3.48 -3.21
N ILE A 103 11.42 -3.33 -3.63
CA ILE A 103 10.67 -4.31 -4.42
C ILE A 103 10.23 -3.64 -5.71
N THR A 104 10.41 -4.33 -6.83
CA THR A 104 9.83 -3.97 -8.11
C THR A 104 8.96 -5.12 -8.60
N LEU A 105 7.76 -4.80 -9.08
CA LEU A 105 6.81 -5.77 -9.59
C LEU A 105 6.96 -5.93 -11.11
N LYS A 106 7.10 -7.18 -11.55
CA LYS A 106 6.87 -7.58 -12.95
C LYS A 106 5.59 -8.43 -12.99
N PRO A 107 4.47 -7.88 -13.51
CA PRO A 107 3.21 -8.61 -13.56
C PRO A 107 3.28 -9.75 -14.59
N GLY A 108 2.51 -10.80 -14.34
CA GLY A 108 2.21 -11.90 -15.26
C GLY A 108 0.73 -12.26 -15.17
N ASP A 109 0.25 -13.17 -15.99
CA ASP A 109 -1.17 -13.50 -16.08
C ASP A 109 -1.68 -14.19 -14.79
N THR A 110 -1.02 -15.29 -14.39
CA THR A 110 -1.37 -16.10 -13.21
C THR A 110 -0.34 -16.02 -12.10
N TRP A 111 0.66 -15.15 -12.22
CA TRP A 111 1.73 -14.97 -11.26
C TRP A 111 2.25 -13.54 -11.29
N SER A 112 2.98 -13.19 -10.26
CA SER A 112 3.78 -11.98 -10.22
C SER A 112 5.23 -12.32 -9.90
N THR A 113 6.17 -11.62 -10.53
CA THR A 113 7.59 -11.73 -10.17
C THR A 113 7.99 -10.48 -9.40
N LEU A 114 8.44 -10.67 -8.16
CA LEU A 114 9.06 -9.63 -7.36
C LEU A 114 10.55 -9.63 -7.63
N ILE A 115 11.08 -8.48 -7.96
CA ILE A 115 12.51 -8.21 -8.06
C ILE A 115 12.90 -7.51 -6.76
N LEU A 116 13.70 -8.17 -5.94
CA LEU A 116 14.11 -7.73 -4.62
C LEU A 116 15.55 -7.23 -4.71
N VAL A 117 15.78 -5.97 -4.36
CA VAL A 117 17.13 -5.45 -4.14
C VAL A 117 17.47 -5.67 -2.66
N LEU A 118 18.56 -6.36 -2.38
CA LEU A 118 18.99 -6.68 -1.02
C LEU A 118 20.03 -5.67 -0.51
N GLN A 119 20.26 -5.63 0.78
CA GLN A 119 21.22 -4.72 1.43
C GLN A 119 22.65 -4.88 0.91
N ASN A 120 23.05 -6.08 0.51
CA ASN A 120 24.35 -6.36 -0.10
C ASN A 120 24.37 -6.09 -1.61
N GLU A 121 23.42 -5.30 -2.14
CA GLU A 121 23.27 -4.95 -3.55
C GLU A 121 22.96 -6.13 -4.49
N GLN A 122 22.80 -7.34 -3.96
CA GLN A 122 22.36 -8.48 -4.75
C GLN A 122 20.89 -8.35 -5.14
N ILE A 123 20.57 -8.87 -6.32
CA ILE A 123 19.22 -8.95 -6.82
C ILE A 123 18.70 -10.38 -6.66
N ALA A 124 17.60 -10.55 -5.96
CA ALA A 124 16.85 -11.79 -5.88
C ALA A 124 15.52 -11.65 -6.63
N THR A 125 15.04 -12.73 -7.20
CA THR A 125 13.71 -12.78 -7.82
C THR A 125 12.85 -13.81 -7.12
N LEU A 126 11.62 -13.42 -6.79
CA LEU A 126 10.62 -14.28 -6.17
C LEU A 126 9.37 -14.29 -7.03
N ARG A 127 9.03 -15.45 -7.58
CA ARG A 127 7.79 -15.65 -8.32
C ARG A 127 6.70 -16.10 -7.36
N ILE A 128 5.61 -15.34 -7.32
CA ILE A 128 4.40 -15.65 -6.53
C ILE A 128 3.30 -16.03 -7.51
N ASP A 129 2.79 -17.25 -7.39
CA ASP A 129 1.63 -17.72 -8.12
C ASP A 129 0.33 -17.27 -7.44
N ASP A 130 -0.76 -17.10 -8.20
CA ASP A 130 -2.07 -16.73 -7.66
C ASP A 130 -2.55 -17.72 -6.59
N MET A 131 -2.23 -18.99 -6.74
CA MET A 131 -2.55 -20.03 -5.79
C MET A 131 -1.84 -19.86 -4.43
N GLN A 132 -0.78 -19.05 -4.35
CA GLN A 132 0.00 -18.80 -3.13
C GLN A 132 -0.44 -17.53 -2.38
N VAL A 133 -1.21 -16.66 -3.04
CA VAL A 133 -1.48 -15.31 -2.56
C VAL A 133 -2.24 -15.30 -1.24
N GLU A 134 -3.31 -16.10 -1.13
CA GLU A 134 -4.11 -16.18 0.09
C GLU A 134 -3.29 -16.67 1.28
N ALA A 135 -2.56 -17.78 1.09
CA ALA A 135 -1.70 -18.34 2.14
C ALA A 135 -0.64 -17.33 2.60
N LEU A 136 0.02 -16.62 1.66
CA LEU A 136 0.99 -15.58 1.98
C LEU A 136 0.36 -14.43 2.77
N LEU A 137 -0.82 -13.94 2.37
CA LEU A 137 -1.54 -12.90 3.11
C LEU A 137 -1.86 -13.34 4.54
N VAL A 138 -2.37 -14.56 4.70
CA VAL A 138 -2.67 -15.13 6.02
C VAL A 138 -1.41 -15.24 6.88
N GLY A 139 -0.31 -15.77 6.33
CA GLY A 139 0.96 -15.89 7.04
C GLY A 139 1.52 -14.54 7.49
N VAL A 140 1.53 -13.55 6.59
CA VAL A 140 1.96 -12.18 6.92
C VAL A 140 1.07 -11.55 7.98
N GLN A 141 -0.26 -11.63 7.84
CA GLN A 141 -1.21 -11.09 8.80
C GLN A 141 -1.05 -11.73 10.20
N GLN A 142 -0.84 -13.06 10.26
CA GLN A 142 -0.62 -13.74 11.52
C GLN A 142 0.68 -13.29 12.18
N SER A 143 1.76 -13.12 11.41
CA SER A 143 3.03 -12.61 11.92
C SER A 143 2.92 -11.17 12.43
N LEU A 144 2.16 -10.30 11.75
CA LEU A 144 1.88 -8.94 12.19
C LEU A 144 1.04 -8.91 13.47
N LYS A 145 0.02 -9.75 13.59
CA LYS A 145 -0.75 -9.91 14.84
C LYS A 145 0.14 -10.35 16.00
N ASN A 146 1.03 -11.30 15.76
CA ASN A 146 1.99 -11.78 16.76
C ASN A 146 3.02 -10.72 17.15
N ALA A 147 3.29 -9.76 16.24
CA ALA A 147 4.12 -8.61 16.56
C ALA A 147 3.47 -7.70 17.61
N GLY A 148 2.15 -7.53 17.59
CA GLY A 148 1.41 -6.72 18.56
C GLY A 148 1.52 -5.21 18.33
N ASP A 149 2.17 -4.76 17.27
CA ASP A 149 2.38 -3.34 16.95
C ASP A 149 1.16 -2.78 16.20
N ASN A 150 0.19 -2.27 16.97
CA ASN A 150 -1.06 -1.74 16.42
C ASN A 150 -0.87 -0.46 15.59
N GLU A 151 0.16 0.34 15.89
CA GLU A 151 0.47 1.55 15.14
C GLU A 151 1.01 1.18 13.75
N LEU A 152 1.92 0.22 13.68
CA LEU A 152 2.39 -0.33 12.42
C LEU A 152 1.22 -0.85 11.56
N ILE A 153 0.33 -1.66 12.15
CA ILE A 153 -0.81 -2.24 11.42
C ILE A 153 -1.71 -1.14 10.83
N LYS A 154 -2.02 -0.10 11.60
CA LYS A 154 -2.78 1.06 11.12
C LYS A 154 -2.07 1.76 9.95
N ASN A 155 -0.76 1.98 10.07
CA ASN A 155 0.04 2.64 9.05
C ASN A 155 0.12 1.80 7.75
N LEU A 156 0.31 0.50 7.86
CA LEU A 156 0.27 -0.43 6.72
C LEU A 156 -1.08 -0.37 6.02
N THR A 157 -2.19 -0.58 6.76
CA THR A 157 -3.54 -0.56 6.20
C THR A 157 -3.81 0.72 5.41
N SER A 158 -3.51 1.87 5.99
CA SER A 158 -3.71 3.17 5.33
C SER A 158 -2.84 3.33 4.06
N SER A 159 -1.66 2.67 3.98
CA SER A 159 -0.79 2.69 2.81
C SER A 159 -1.26 1.76 1.70
N LEU A 160 -2.09 0.76 2.04
CA LEU A 160 -2.67 -0.17 1.08
C LEU A 160 -3.92 0.40 0.38
N GLU A 161 -4.56 1.41 0.97
CA GLU A 161 -5.83 1.95 0.46
C GLU A 161 -5.62 3.11 -0.53
N SER A 162 -4.51 3.84 -0.40
CA SER A 162 -4.23 4.97 -1.28
C SER A 162 -2.76 5.36 -1.32
N LEU A 163 -2.34 5.93 -2.46
CA LEU A 163 -1.02 6.54 -2.66
C LEU A 163 -1.17 8.05 -2.81
N MET A 164 -0.46 8.81 -1.97
CA MET A 164 -0.39 10.27 -2.10
C MET A 164 0.52 10.65 -3.26
N LEU A 165 0.06 11.58 -4.10
CA LEU A 165 0.82 12.14 -5.22
C LEU A 165 1.21 13.59 -4.95
N TYR A 166 0.26 14.38 -4.47
CA TYR A 166 0.45 15.79 -4.17
C TYR A 166 -0.28 16.17 -2.87
N ALA A 167 0.37 16.98 -2.06
CA ALA A 167 -0.25 17.67 -0.93
C ALA A 167 -0.13 19.18 -1.15
N LEU A 168 -1.22 19.91 -0.94
CA LEU A 168 -1.32 21.33 -1.26
C LEU A 168 -1.66 22.15 -0.02
N ASP A 169 -1.00 23.30 0.11
CA ASP A 169 -1.40 24.39 0.98
C ASP A 169 -2.23 25.38 0.16
N LEU A 170 -3.46 25.60 0.57
CA LEU A 170 -4.43 26.52 -0.05
C LEU A 170 -4.72 27.73 0.84
N THR A 171 -3.94 27.96 1.89
CA THR A 171 -4.10 29.10 2.80
C THR A 171 -3.80 30.42 2.11
N ASN A 172 -2.90 30.42 1.12
CA ASN A 172 -2.52 31.59 0.35
C ASN A 172 -3.14 31.55 -1.06
N ASN A 173 -4.09 32.44 -1.32
CA ASN A 173 -4.80 32.52 -2.62
C ASN A 173 -3.94 32.95 -3.81
N LYS A 174 -2.72 33.47 -3.60
CA LYS A 174 -1.89 34.02 -4.69
C LYS A 174 -0.94 33.00 -5.30
N ASN A 175 -0.47 32.01 -4.49
CA ASN A 175 0.43 30.96 -4.97
C ASN A 175 0.00 29.64 -4.32
N VAL A 176 -0.28 28.65 -5.15
CA VAL A 176 -0.51 27.28 -4.66
C VAL A 176 0.85 26.67 -4.30
N ASP A 177 1.08 26.46 -3.02
CA ASP A 177 2.25 25.76 -2.53
C ASP A 177 1.94 24.25 -2.41
N TYR A 178 2.77 23.41 -3.01
CA TYR A 178 2.54 21.96 -3.03
C TYR A 178 3.82 21.16 -2.77
N GLN A 179 3.62 19.96 -2.23
CA GLN A 179 4.65 18.93 -2.10
C GLN A 179 4.29 17.75 -2.99
N GLN A 180 5.22 17.31 -3.83
CA GLN A 180 5.09 16.12 -4.65
C GLN A 180 5.63 14.89 -3.93
N TYR A 181 4.93 13.77 -4.04
CA TYR A 181 5.33 12.45 -3.56
C TYR A 181 5.60 11.55 -4.76
N ILE A 182 6.88 11.27 -5.01
CA ILE A 182 7.30 10.40 -6.10
C ILE A 182 6.93 8.96 -5.74
N GLN A 183 6.19 8.31 -6.62
CA GLN A 183 5.79 6.92 -6.48
C GLN A 183 6.36 6.09 -7.65
N ASP A 184 6.70 4.84 -7.38
CA ASP A 184 7.09 3.91 -8.43
C ASP A 184 5.92 3.65 -9.39
N GLU A 185 6.20 3.61 -10.70
CA GLU A 185 5.17 3.42 -11.73
C GLU A 185 4.33 2.15 -11.51
N TRP A 186 4.97 1.06 -11.11
CA TRP A 186 4.27 -0.19 -10.85
C TRP A 186 3.25 -0.07 -9.71
N LYS A 187 3.54 0.74 -8.66
CA LYS A 187 2.58 1.02 -7.56
C LYS A 187 1.39 1.81 -8.06
N LEU A 188 1.64 2.82 -8.89
CA LEU A 188 0.59 3.64 -9.47
C LEU A 188 -0.35 2.82 -10.35
N ASN A 189 0.16 1.80 -11.03
CA ASN A 189 -0.64 0.90 -11.89
C ASN A 189 -1.53 -0.07 -11.10
N LEU A 190 -1.31 -0.24 -9.78
CA LEU A 190 -2.19 -1.05 -8.92
C LEU A 190 -3.47 -0.32 -8.49
N PHE A 191 -3.57 0.99 -8.73
CA PHE A 191 -4.71 1.81 -8.35
C PHE A 191 -5.42 2.39 -9.57
N SER A 192 -6.76 2.35 -9.57
CA SER A 192 -7.59 2.64 -10.74
C SER A 192 -7.91 4.13 -10.90
N HIS A 193 -8.09 4.86 -9.79
CA HIS A 193 -8.66 6.20 -9.80
C HIS A 193 -7.72 7.25 -9.22
N TYR A 194 -7.76 8.46 -9.80
CA TYR A 194 -7.22 9.66 -9.19
C TYR A 194 -8.33 10.36 -8.42
N LEU A 195 -8.08 10.73 -7.19
CA LEU A 195 -9.01 11.43 -6.32
C LEU A 195 -8.42 12.73 -5.85
N GLY A 196 -9.11 13.84 -6.10
CA GLY A 196 -8.84 15.12 -5.49
C GLY A 196 -9.57 15.23 -4.15
N VAL A 197 -8.86 15.63 -3.12
CA VAL A 197 -9.36 15.77 -1.75
C VAL A 197 -9.14 17.18 -1.27
N LEU A 198 -10.13 17.75 -0.58
CA LEU A 198 -10.08 19.09 0.01
C LEU A 198 -10.46 19.02 1.49
N TYR A 199 -9.68 19.68 2.34
CA TYR A 199 -9.89 19.74 3.78
C TYR A 199 -10.42 21.12 4.17
N CYS A 200 -11.64 21.13 4.71
CA CYS A 200 -12.32 22.31 5.22
C CYS A 200 -12.14 22.39 6.73
N CYS A 201 -11.83 23.58 7.23
CA CYS A 201 -11.67 23.87 8.65
C CYS A 201 -12.53 25.04 9.07
N ASP A 202 -12.94 25.05 10.32
CA ASP A 202 -13.53 26.23 10.95
C ASP A 202 -12.40 27.22 11.31
N THR A 203 -12.54 28.46 10.83
CA THR A 203 -11.61 29.57 11.11
C THR A 203 -12.37 30.73 11.74
N GLU A 204 -11.67 31.71 12.29
CA GLU A 204 -12.30 32.93 12.83
C GLU A 204 -13.16 33.67 11.80
N ALA A 205 -12.82 33.56 10.52
CA ALA A 205 -13.55 34.17 9.40
C ALA A 205 -14.65 33.25 8.81
N GLY A 206 -14.96 32.11 9.46
CA GLY A 206 -15.90 31.11 8.97
C GLY A 206 -15.22 29.87 8.39
N ARG A 207 -16.01 29.03 7.72
CA ARG A 207 -15.51 27.80 7.10
C ARG A 207 -14.67 28.06 5.87
N LYS A 208 -13.47 27.51 5.83
CA LYS A 208 -12.54 27.70 4.74
C LYS A 208 -11.82 26.39 4.37
N ILE A 209 -11.64 26.15 3.08
CA ILE A 209 -10.76 25.11 2.59
C ILE A 209 -9.32 25.63 2.68
N ILE A 210 -8.48 24.95 3.45
CA ILE A 210 -7.10 25.39 3.71
C ILE A 210 -6.05 24.48 3.12
N SER A 211 -6.41 23.26 2.75
CA SER A 211 -5.48 22.33 2.11
C SER A 211 -6.18 21.34 1.20
N GLY A 212 -5.41 20.63 0.41
CA GLY A 212 -5.88 19.58 -0.46
C GLY A 212 -4.82 18.53 -0.73
N ALA A 213 -5.24 17.45 -1.35
CA ALA A 213 -4.36 16.37 -1.80
C ALA A 213 -4.85 15.77 -3.11
N VAL A 214 -3.92 15.21 -3.88
CA VAL A 214 -4.25 14.30 -4.98
C VAL A 214 -3.69 12.94 -4.62
N ILE A 215 -4.53 11.92 -4.67
CA ILE A 215 -4.16 10.55 -4.35
C ILE A 215 -4.57 9.61 -5.48
N LYS A 216 -3.94 8.42 -5.52
CA LYS A 216 -4.47 7.27 -6.25
C LYS A 216 -5.11 6.28 -5.29
N THR A 217 -6.27 5.72 -5.68
CA THR A 217 -7.05 4.78 -4.87
C THR A 217 -7.85 3.84 -5.76
N ASN A 218 -8.30 2.71 -5.21
CA ASN A 218 -9.23 1.80 -5.88
C ASN A 218 -10.70 2.08 -5.53
N ALA A 219 -10.94 2.99 -4.60
CA ALA A 219 -12.29 3.36 -4.21
C ALA A 219 -12.93 4.29 -5.26
N ALA A 220 -14.09 3.88 -5.79
CA ALA A 220 -14.81 4.63 -6.81
C ALA A 220 -15.65 5.80 -6.23
N HIS A 221 -16.03 5.72 -4.97
CA HIS A 221 -16.81 6.76 -4.27
C HIS A 221 -16.35 6.86 -2.81
N PRO A 222 -16.19 8.08 -2.28
CA PRO A 222 -15.83 8.25 -0.87
C PRO A 222 -16.97 7.78 0.02
N SER A 223 -16.75 6.65 0.71
CA SER A 223 -17.59 6.19 1.82
C SER A 223 -17.15 6.83 3.14
N GLU A 224 -17.91 6.66 4.22
CA GLU A 224 -17.50 7.13 5.56
C GLU A 224 -16.15 6.51 6.00
N GLN A 225 -15.87 5.27 5.58
CA GLN A 225 -14.57 4.63 5.83
C GLN A 225 -13.43 5.34 5.12
N GLU A 226 -13.65 5.85 3.90
CA GLU A 226 -12.65 6.61 3.14
C GLU A 226 -12.34 7.96 3.76
N ASN A 227 -13.30 8.62 4.41
CA ASN A 227 -13.04 9.82 5.19
C ASN A 227 -12.02 9.57 6.31
N SER A 228 -12.03 8.40 6.93
CA SER A 228 -11.04 8.02 7.94
C SER A 228 -9.65 7.80 7.34
N VAL A 229 -9.57 7.24 6.12
CA VAL A 229 -8.33 7.06 5.36
C VAL A 229 -7.76 8.40 4.95
N VAL A 230 -8.61 9.26 4.40
CA VAL A 230 -8.24 10.60 3.95
C VAL A 230 -7.76 11.48 5.12
N MET A 231 -8.34 11.35 6.32
CA MET A 231 -7.82 12.00 7.52
C MET A 231 -6.40 11.52 7.90
N ARG A 232 -6.12 10.22 7.72
CA ARG A 232 -4.77 9.67 7.98
C ARG A 232 -3.70 10.17 7.01
N LEU A 233 -4.08 10.67 5.82
CA LEU A 233 -3.13 11.29 4.89
C LEU A 233 -2.48 12.53 5.47
N ILE A 234 -3.18 13.27 6.36
CA ILE A 234 -2.60 14.40 7.07
C ILE A 234 -1.40 13.96 7.90
N GLU A 235 -1.50 12.81 8.59
CA GLU A 235 -0.43 12.27 9.41
C GLU A 235 0.79 11.81 8.60
N LYS A 236 0.60 11.48 7.32
CA LYS A 236 1.67 11.01 6.41
C LYS A 236 2.38 12.14 5.66
N SER A 237 1.77 13.31 5.58
CA SER A 237 2.30 14.45 4.84
C SER A 237 2.85 15.52 5.78
N PRO A 238 4.17 15.80 5.78
CA PRO A 238 4.72 16.94 6.51
C PRO A 238 4.03 18.24 6.14
N LYS A 239 3.72 18.44 4.84
CA LYS A 239 3.02 19.62 4.33
C LYS A 239 1.62 19.77 4.93
N LEU A 240 0.81 18.71 4.92
CA LEU A 240 -0.52 18.73 5.51
C LEU A 240 -0.46 18.88 7.04
N LYS A 241 0.49 18.22 7.72
CA LYS A 241 0.69 18.40 9.16
C LYS A 241 0.95 19.85 9.53
N GLU A 242 1.81 20.53 8.78
CA GLU A 242 2.13 21.95 9.00
C GLU A 242 0.88 22.82 8.88
N VAL A 243 0.11 22.66 7.80
CA VAL A 243 -1.12 23.40 7.55
C VAL A 243 -2.17 23.14 8.64
N HIS A 244 -2.29 21.87 9.07
CA HIS A 244 -3.28 21.46 10.08
C HIS A 244 -2.80 21.55 11.53
N ALA A 245 -1.60 22.04 11.78
CA ALA A 245 -1.11 22.25 13.15
C ALA A 245 -1.98 23.20 13.99
N LYS A 246 -2.66 24.15 13.31
CA LYS A 246 -3.52 25.16 13.95
C LYS A 246 -5.02 24.97 13.68
N HIS A 247 -5.39 24.21 12.69
CA HIS A 247 -6.77 24.06 12.24
C HIS A 247 -7.10 22.60 11.94
N GLN A 248 -7.96 22.01 12.77
CA GLN A 248 -8.42 20.65 12.53
C GLN A 248 -9.50 20.63 11.44
N PRO A 249 -9.47 19.66 10.50
CA PRO A 249 -10.52 19.51 9.51
C PRO A 249 -11.87 19.22 10.15
N CYS A 250 -12.88 20.00 9.80
CA CYS A 250 -14.27 19.79 10.19
C CYS A 250 -15.06 19.08 9.11
N GLN A 251 -14.64 19.18 7.85
CA GLN A 251 -15.27 18.52 6.71
C GLN A 251 -14.27 18.19 5.61
N ILE A 252 -14.50 17.07 4.92
CA ILE A 252 -13.71 16.62 3.78
C ILE A 252 -14.61 16.61 2.56
N PHE A 253 -14.08 17.08 1.44
CA PHE A 253 -14.70 16.96 0.13
C PHE A 253 -13.78 16.19 -0.78
N SER A 254 -14.34 15.35 -1.64
CA SER A 254 -13.55 14.59 -2.61
C SER A 254 -14.24 14.52 -3.97
N GLN A 255 -13.43 14.45 -5.02
CA GLN A 255 -13.90 14.35 -6.40
C GLN A 255 -12.92 13.51 -7.23
N ILE A 256 -13.47 12.60 -8.04
CA ILE A 256 -12.67 11.83 -8.99
C ILE A 256 -12.10 12.79 -10.05
N ILE A 257 -10.80 12.67 -10.28
CA ILE A 257 -10.14 13.33 -11.42
C ILE A 257 -10.20 12.35 -12.61
N PRO A 258 -10.86 12.73 -13.71
CA PRO A 258 -11.00 11.86 -14.86
C PRO A 258 -9.65 11.45 -15.44
N SER A 259 -9.47 10.16 -15.66
CA SER A 259 -8.29 9.57 -16.28
C SER A 259 -8.66 8.33 -17.08
N GLN A 260 -7.88 8.04 -18.13
CA GLN A 260 -7.99 6.76 -18.83
C GLN A 260 -7.27 5.65 -18.03
N PRO A 261 -7.77 4.40 -18.07
CA PRO A 261 -7.08 3.28 -17.43
C PRO A 261 -5.61 3.17 -17.93
N GLY A 262 -4.69 2.96 -16.98
CA GLY A 262 -3.26 2.82 -17.26
C GLY A 262 -2.54 4.12 -17.66
N ARG A 263 -3.23 5.26 -17.77
CA ARG A 263 -2.60 6.54 -18.08
C ARG A 263 -2.14 7.24 -16.80
N MET A 264 -0.88 7.66 -16.81
CA MET A 264 -0.32 8.53 -15.77
C MET A 264 -0.66 9.99 -16.08
N LEU A 265 -1.28 10.68 -15.10
CA LEU A 265 -1.57 12.10 -15.21
C LEU A 265 -0.33 12.92 -14.83
N SER A 266 -0.08 13.97 -15.62
CA SER A 266 0.93 14.98 -15.30
C SER A 266 0.51 15.83 -14.09
N LEU A 267 1.46 16.63 -13.57
CA LEU A 267 1.19 17.59 -12.50
C LEU A 267 0.00 18.51 -12.84
N GLU A 268 0.01 19.08 -14.04
CA GLU A 268 -1.04 20.00 -14.47
C GLU A 268 -2.40 19.31 -14.59
N GLU A 269 -2.43 18.08 -15.13
CA GLU A 269 -3.65 17.28 -15.24
C GLU A 269 -4.22 16.86 -13.88
N CYS A 270 -3.40 16.81 -12.84
CA CYS A 270 -3.82 16.58 -11.46
C CYS A 270 -4.29 17.87 -10.77
N LEU A 271 -3.51 18.94 -10.87
CA LEU A 271 -3.74 20.15 -10.08
C LEU A 271 -4.83 21.04 -10.67
N ARG A 272 -4.99 21.11 -12.00
CA ARG A 272 -6.03 21.93 -12.64
C ARG A 272 -7.46 21.51 -12.23
N PRO A 273 -7.85 20.22 -12.29
CA PRO A 273 -9.16 19.77 -11.80
C PRO A 273 -9.34 19.98 -10.30
N LEU A 274 -8.30 19.75 -9.50
CA LEU A 274 -8.35 20.00 -8.06
C LEU A 274 -8.60 21.48 -7.74
N HIS A 275 -7.93 22.40 -8.45
CA HIS A 275 -8.13 23.83 -8.27
C HIS A 275 -9.54 24.27 -8.68
N ALA A 276 -10.08 23.76 -9.80
CA ALA A 276 -11.47 24.01 -10.19
C ALA A 276 -12.47 23.49 -9.14
N PHE A 277 -12.22 22.30 -8.60
CA PHE A 277 -13.01 21.72 -7.52
C PHE A 277 -12.94 22.58 -6.24
N TYR A 278 -11.75 23.08 -5.88
CA TYR A 278 -11.56 24.01 -4.76
C TYR A 278 -12.42 25.27 -4.91
N LEU A 279 -12.33 25.95 -6.04
CA LEU A 279 -13.08 27.19 -6.27
C LEU A 279 -14.61 26.95 -6.19
N ALA A 280 -15.10 25.91 -6.84
CA ALA A 280 -16.52 25.54 -6.82
C ALA A 280 -17.02 25.19 -5.41
N THR A 281 -16.21 24.47 -4.62
CA THR A 281 -16.58 24.04 -3.27
C THR A 281 -16.52 25.21 -2.29
N GLN A 282 -15.50 26.07 -2.37
CA GLN A 282 -15.38 27.25 -1.51
C GLN A 282 -16.53 28.24 -1.78
N ALA A 283 -16.92 28.42 -3.03
CA ALA A 283 -18.09 29.27 -3.37
C ALA A 283 -19.39 28.77 -2.75
N LYS A 284 -19.59 27.44 -2.74
CA LYS A 284 -20.76 26.82 -2.07
C LYS A 284 -20.74 26.98 -0.55
N ILE A 285 -19.58 26.92 0.07
CA ILE A 285 -19.40 27.14 1.51
C ILE A 285 -19.76 28.58 1.88
N ASN A 286 -19.27 29.56 1.10
CA ASN A 286 -19.50 30.97 1.34
C ASN A 286 -20.97 31.43 1.08
N ALA A 287 -21.73 30.65 0.30
CA ALA A 287 -23.14 30.94 -0.01
C ALA A 287 -24.12 30.40 1.07
N ARG A 288 -23.63 29.65 2.04
CA ARG A 288 -24.40 29.13 3.20
C ARG A 288 -24.20 29.99 4.43
#